data_bd29c80bdc17c1442a1e0fcdf4f00628
#
_entry.id   bd29c80bdc17c1442a1e0fcdf4f00628
#
_cell.length_a   1.000
_cell.length_b   1.000
_cell.length_c   1.000
_cell.angle_alpha   90.00
_cell.angle_beta   90.00
_cell.angle_gamma   90.00
#
_symmetry.space_group_name_H-M   'P 1'
#
loop_
_entity.id
_entity.type
_entity.pdbx_description
1 polymer ?
#
loop_
_entity_poly.entity_id
_entity_poly.type
_entity_poly.pdbx_seq_one_letter_code
_entity_poly.pdbx_strand_id
1 'polypeptide(L)'
;MKQLHVEASTYCNARCPLCPRNMYGYNVPGVYPQVHLTLEKFKECLDQFPYRTFVYFNGNLGDPMMNPDIVALTELTGCHTNITTNGSIGTRDTWIKLAQLGVDVRFSIDGLEETNHLYRHDVEWNKIMERVDWFINAGGKAVWKWVVFKHNHHQIEEGRLMAKQLGFASFDVVDHGRNYGPVSDKQGNITHWILPHNEDKGPDPAWVSGRTNMKEKIERYKTDHDNFLNYQNKIYHITCEHETDNSTYISADGIISPCCYQGANLPNRPRKVLNQFDELKKTWSTKNCNKICAQSCGS
;
A
#
# COMPACT_ATOMS: atom_id res chain seq x y z
N MET A 1 4.06 -17.59 -15.13
CA MET A 1 2.86 -17.79 -14.25
C MET A 1 2.19 -16.44 -14.09
N LYS A 2 0.88 -16.32 -14.21
CA LYS A 2 0.20 -15.02 -14.15
C LYS A 2 -0.13 -14.65 -12.71
N GLN A 3 0.33 -13.47 -12.30
CA GLN A 3 0.04 -12.91 -10.97
C GLN A 3 -0.95 -11.75 -11.08
N LEU A 4 -1.89 -11.65 -10.17
CA LEU A 4 -2.84 -10.55 -10.12
C LEU A 4 -2.66 -9.76 -8.82
N HIS A 5 -2.32 -8.48 -8.97
CA HIS A 5 -2.36 -7.52 -7.88
C HIS A 5 -3.74 -6.87 -7.84
N VAL A 6 -4.46 -7.06 -6.77
CA VAL A 6 -5.86 -6.64 -6.67
C VAL A 6 -6.04 -5.66 -5.53
N GLU A 7 -6.63 -4.51 -5.84
CA GLU A 7 -7.10 -3.56 -4.84
C GLU A 7 -8.56 -3.86 -4.52
N ALA A 8 -8.80 -4.60 -3.43
CA ALA A 8 -10.16 -4.98 -3.04
C ALA A 8 -11.00 -3.79 -2.57
N SER A 9 -10.37 -2.75 -2.07
CA SER A 9 -11.05 -1.56 -1.52
C SER A 9 -10.12 -0.35 -1.55
N THR A 10 -10.69 0.84 -1.80
CA THR A 10 -9.99 2.11 -1.58
C THR A 10 -10.25 2.73 -0.22
N TYR A 11 -11.09 2.10 0.62
CA TYR A 11 -11.26 2.49 2.01
C TYR A 11 -10.09 1.98 2.86
N CYS A 12 -9.68 2.76 3.84
CA CYS A 12 -8.74 2.36 4.88
C CYS A 12 -9.07 3.12 6.17
N ASN A 13 -8.99 2.46 7.30
CA ASN A 13 -9.16 3.08 8.60
C ASN A 13 -7.88 3.78 9.10
N ALA A 14 -6.72 3.41 8.56
CA ALA A 14 -5.43 3.99 8.93
C ALA A 14 -5.13 5.29 8.15
N ARG A 15 -4.29 6.14 8.76
CA ARG A 15 -3.77 7.39 8.18
C ARG A 15 -2.25 7.42 8.16
N CYS A 16 -1.62 6.35 7.67
CA CYS A 16 -0.15 6.26 7.62
C CYS A 16 0.45 7.44 6.85
N PRO A 17 1.41 8.19 7.42
CA PRO A 17 1.88 9.46 6.87
C PRO A 17 2.47 9.38 5.46
N LEU A 18 3.16 8.29 5.15
CA LEU A 18 3.79 8.10 3.84
C LEU A 18 2.94 7.24 2.89
N CYS A 19 1.66 7.04 3.20
CA CYS A 19 0.72 6.39 2.30
C CYS A 19 0.25 7.37 1.22
N PRO A 20 0.22 6.97 -0.07
CA PRO A 20 -0.20 7.86 -1.16
C PRO A 20 -1.66 8.34 -1.02
N ARG A 21 -2.46 7.68 -0.20
CA ARG A 21 -3.84 8.06 0.12
C ARG A 21 -3.93 9.31 0.99
N ASN A 22 -2.92 9.55 1.80
CA ASN A 22 -2.85 10.68 2.72
C ASN A 22 -1.75 11.64 2.30
N MET A 23 -1.89 12.90 2.66
CA MET A 23 -0.78 13.82 2.62
C MET A 23 -0.20 13.96 4.02
N TYR A 24 0.85 13.16 4.28
CA TYR A 24 1.56 13.13 5.56
C TYR A 24 0.66 12.86 6.78
N GLY A 25 -0.34 11.98 6.62
CA GLY A 25 -1.28 11.65 7.67
C GLY A 25 -2.53 12.54 7.70
N TYR A 26 -2.56 13.63 6.93
CA TYR A 26 -3.77 14.40 6.71
C TYR A 26 -4.60 13.77 5.59
N ASN A 27 -5.81 13.37 5.92
CA ASN A 27 -6.73 12.80 4.93
C ASN A 27 -7.43 13.94 4.19
N VAL A 28 -7.26 13.97 2.86
CA VAL A 28 -7.90 15.00 2.02
C VAL A 28 -9.27 14.50 1.57
N PRO A 29 -10.38 15.07 2.07
CA PRO A 29 -11.71 14.61 1.69
C PRO A 29 -11.95 14.73 0.19
N GLY A 30 -12.58 13.70 -0.42
CA GLY A 30 -13.00 13.73 -1.82
C GLY A 30 -11.90 13.63 -2.87
N VAL A 31 -10.64 13.44 -2.46
CA VAL A 31 -9.52 13.33 -3.41
C VAL A 31 -9.47 11.95 -4.08
N TYR A 32 -9.85 10.90 -3.35
CA TYR A 32 -9.89 9.54 -3.88
C TYR A 32 -11.32 9.01 -3.90
N PRO A 33 -11.76 8.36 -4.98
CA PRO A 33 -13.04 7.68 -4.98
C PRO A 33 -12.99 6.56 -3.94
N GLN A 34 -14.03 6.48 -3.12
CA GLN A 34 -14.19 5.44 -2.10
C GLN A 34 -15.10 4.35 -2.68
N VAL A 35 -14.49 3.23 -3.07
CA VAL A 35 -15.17 2.12 -3.71
C VAL A 35 -14.66 0.78 -3.18
N HIS A 36 -15.52 -0.23 -3.24
CA HIS A 36 -15.17 -1.62 -3.04
C HIS A 36 -15.25 -2.37 -4.36
N LEU A 37 -14.33 -3.29 -4.58
CA LEU A 37 -14.43 -4.25 -5.68
C LEU A 37 -15.61 -5.19 -5.41
N THR A 38 -16.57 -5.22 -6.32
CA THR A 38 -17.70 -6.12 -6.22
C THR A 38 -17.36 -7.50 -6.72
N LEU A 39 -18.06 -8.52 -6.24
CA LEU A 39 -17.90 -9.91 -6.68
C LEU A 39 -18.11 -10.06 -8.18
N GLU A 40 -19.12 -9.38 -8.73
CA GLU A 40 -19.42 -9.39 -10.16
C GLU A 40 -18.25 -8.88 -10.99
N LYS A 41 -17.78 -7.67 -10.71
CA LYS A 41 -16.63 -7.08 -11.42
C LYS A 41 -15.36 -7.90 -11.27
N PHE A 42 -15.14 -8.45 -10.07
CA PHE A 42 -13.96 -9.28 -9.85
C PHE A 42 -14.02 -10.56 -10.68
N LYS A 43 -15.19 -11.22 -10.75
CA LYS A 43 -15.39 -12.38 -11.60
C LYS A 43 -15.15 -12.07 -13.07
N GLU A 44 -15.70 -10.97 -13.59
CA GLU A 44 -15.45 -10.51 -14.97
C GLU A 44 -13.95 -10.28 -15.25
N CYS A 45 -13.23 -9.74 -14.27
CA CYS A 45 -11.77 -9.58 -14.38
C CYS A 45 -11.06 -10.95 -14.40
N LEU A 46 -11.44 -11.86 -13.49
CA LEU A 46 -10.81 -13.18 -13.38
C LEU A 46 -11.04 -14.05 -14.62
N ASP A 47 -12.17 -13.91 -15.30
CA ASP A 47 -12.48 -14.63 -16.54
C ASP A 47 -11.48 -14.30 -17.67
N GLN A 48 -10.83 -13.14 -17.63
CA GLN A 48 -9.76 -12.76 -18.57
C GLN A 48 -8.41 -13.41 -18.22
N PHE A 49 -8.27 -14.01 -17.05
CA PHE A 49 -7.05 -14.66 -16.58
C PHE A 49 -7.29 -16.08 -16.04
N PRO A 50 -7.75 -17.02 -16.91
CA PRO A 50 -8.12 -18.37 -16.46
C PRO A 50 -6.92 -19.17 -15.92
N TYR A 51 -5.69 -18.85 -16.35
CA TYR A 51 -4.45 -19.54 -15.96
C TYR A 51 -3.64 -18.75 -14.91
N ARG A 52 -4.33 -17.93 -14.10
CA ARG A 52 -3.68 -17.25 -12.95
C ARG A 52 -3.20 -18.26 -11.92
N THR A 53 -2.07 -17.98 -11.30
CA THR A 53 -1.46 -18.88 -10.31
C THR A 53 -1.35 -18.22 -8.93
N PHE A 54 -1.46 -16.90 -8.88
CA PHE A 54 -1.33 -16.15 -7.65
C PHE A 54 -2.17 -14.87 -7.70
N VAL A 55 -2.89 -14.62 -6.60
CA VAL A 55 -3.62 -13.37 -6.38
C VAL A 55 -3.14 -12.76 -5.07
N TYR A 56 -2.76 -11.50 -5.09
CA TYR A 56 -2.48 -10.78 -3.85
C TYR A 56 -3.35 -9.53 -3.74
N PHE A 57 -4.11 -9.51 -2.66
CA PHE A 57 -4.86 -8.34 -2.26
C PHE A 57 -3.94 -7.40 -1.47
N ASN A 58 -3.53 -6.32 -2.11
CA ASN A 58 -2.66 -5.32 -1.50
C ASN A 58 -3.09 -3.94 -1.99
N GLY A 59 -3.70 -3.19 -1.10
CA GLY A 59 -4.22 -1.87 -1.44
C GLY A 59 -3.11 -0.83 -1.59
N ASN A 60 -3.14 -0.08 -2.70
CA ASN A 60 -2.38 1.15 -2.85
C ASN A 60 -3.05 2.32 -2.14
N LEU A 61 -4.38 2.33 -2.18
CA LEU A 61 -5.22 3.39 -1.64
C LEU A 61 -6.05 2.94 -0.44
N GLY A 62 -6.26 1.64 -0.26
CA GLY A 62 -7.09 1.10 0.79
C GLY A 62 -6.47 -0.08 1.53
N ASP A 63 -7.27 -0.65 2.42
CA ASP A 63 -6.95 -1.91 3.08
C ASP A 63 -7.94 -2.98 2.61
N PRO A 64 -7.48 -4.15 2.15
CA PRO A 64 -8.36 -5.21 1.66
C PRO A 64 -9.44 -5.64 2.66
N MET A 65 -9.12 -5.61 3.97
CA MET A 65 -10.05 -6.00 5.02
C MET A 65 -11.21 -5.00 5.22
N MET A 66 -11.16 -3.82 4.56
CA MET A 66 -12.29 -2.91 4.49
C MET A 66 -13.39 -3.38 3.54
N ASN A 67 -13.08 -4.29 2.62
CA ASN A 67 -14.11 -4.84 1.74
C ASN A 67 -14.98 -5.85 2.52
N PRO A 68 -16.30 -5.64 2.62
CA PRO A 68 -17.18 -6.55 3.36
C PRO A 68 -17.22 -7.97 2.76
N ASP A 69 -16.93 -8.08 1.47
CA ASP A 69 -16.94 -9.33 0.72
C ASP A 69 -15.57 -9.99 0.59
N ILE A 70 -14.57 -9.59 1.40
CA ILE A 70 -13.18 -10.06 1.25
C ILE A 70 -13.05 -11.58 1.27
N VAL A 71 -13.84 -12.28 2.07
CA VAL A 71 -13.87 -13.75 2.12
C VAL A 71 -14.35 -14.30 0.79
N ALA A 72 -15.49 -13.82 0.28
CA ALA A 72 -16.06 -14.28 -0.99
C ALA A 72 -15.16 -13.91 -2.19
N LEU A 73 -14.54 -12.74 -2.19
CA LEU A 73 -13.52 -12.38 -3.19
C LEU A 73 -12.35 -13.36 -3.16
N THR A 74 -11.92 -13.76 -1.97
CA THR A 74 -10.83 -14.74 -1.80
C THR A 74 -11.21 -16.11 -2.33
N GLU A 75 -12.42 -16.57 -2.06
CA GLU A 75 -12.97 -17.85 -2.58
C GLU A 75 -12.97 -17.87 -4.12
N LEU A 76 -13.32 -16.74 -4.75
CA LEU A 76 -13.35 -16.61 -6.22
C LEU A 76 -11.97 -16.74 -6.87
N THR A 77 -10.87 -16.51 -6.15
CA THR A 77 -9.53 -16.53 -6.77
C THR A 77 -9.18 -17.90 -7.34
N GLY A 78 -9.57 -18.98 -6.67
CA GLY A 78 -9.32 -20.37 -7.09
C GLY A 78 -7.84 -20.74 -7.18
N CYS A 79 -6.94 -19.96 -6.56
CA CYS A 79 -5.49 -20.16 -6.57
C CYS A 79 -4.86 -19.66 -5.27
N HIS A 80 -3.54 -19.79 -5.14
CA HIS A 80 -2.84 -19.27 -3.97
C HIS A 80 -3.08 -17.78 -3.80
N THR A 81 -3.48 -17.36 -2.60
CA THR A 81 -3.88 -15.99 -2.31
C THR A 81 -3.13 -15.44 -1.11
N ASN A 82 -2.76 -14.18 -1.22
CA ASN A 82 -2.11 -13.41 -0.17
C ASN A 82 -2.88 -12.13 0.11
N ILE A 83 -3.00 -11.74 1.37
CA ILE A 83 -3.61 -10.48 1.80
C ILE A 83 -2.59 -9.66 2.58
N THR A 84 -2.36 -8.40 2.19
CA THR A 84 -1.58 -7.45 2.98
C THR A 84 -2.52 -6.45 3.64
N THR A 85 -2.48 -6.34 4.96
CA THR A 85 -3.39 -5.50 5.74
C THR A 85 -2.70 -4.87 6.94
N ASN A 86 -3.28 -3.81 7.50
CA ASN A 86 -2.86 -3.26 8.77
C ASN A 86 -3.33 -4.12 9.97
N GLY A 87 -4.18 -5.11 9.74
CA GLY A 87 -4.59 -6.11 10.71
C GLY A 87 -5.60 -5.65 11.77
N SER A 88 -6.09 -4.39 11.72
CA SER A 88 -6.94 -3.86 12.81
C SER A 88 -8.44 -3.98 12.56
N ILE A 89 -8.85 -4.58 11.43
CA ILE A 89 -10.24 -4.68 10.97
C ILE A 89 -10.64 -6.15 10.78
N GLY A 90 -11.92 -6.38 10.65
CA GLY A 90 -12.52 -7.69 10.44
C GLY A 90 -13.04 -8.32 11.73
N THR A 91 -14.06 -9.15 11.58
CA THR A 91 -14.64 -9.94 12.66
C THR A 91 -13.84 -11.21 12.89
N ARG A 92 -14.05 -11.86 14.04
CA ARG A 92 -13.44 -13.15 14.33
C ARG A 92 -13.75 -14.19 13.24
N ASP A 93 -15.01 -14.25 12.81
CA ASP A 93 -15.45 -15.18 11.77
C ASP A 93 -14.75 -14.93 10.42
N THR A 94 -14.54 -13.65 10.05
CA THR A 94 -13.78 -13.29 8.86
C THR A 94 -12.36 -13.84 8.91
N TRP A 95 -11.66 -13.65 10.03
CA TRP A 95 -10.29 -14.13 10.20
C TRP A 95 -10.17 -15.64 10.20
N ILE A 96 -11.11 -16.34 10.88
CA ILE A 96 -11.16 -17.82 10.88
C ILE A 96 -11.41 -18.34 9.46
N LYS A 97 -12.35 -17.76 8.71
CA LYS A 97 -12.64 -18.19 7.33
C LYS A 97 -11.44 -17.98 6.41
N LEU A 98 -10.76 -16.84 6.48
CA LEU A 98 -9.54 -16.61 5.70
C LEU A 98 -8.44 -17.64 6.02
N ALA A 99 -8.27 -18.00 7.29
CA ALA A 99 -7.33 -19.05 7.69
C ALA A 99 -7.71 -20.41 7.10
N GLN A 100 -9.01 -20.78 7.15
CA GLN A 100 -9.54 -22.01 6.58
C GLN A 100 -9.40 -22.08 5.05
N LEU A 101 -9.43 -20.94 4.36
CA LEU A 101 -9.17 -20.84 2.92
C LEU A 101 -7.68 -20.98 2.55
N GLY A 102 -6.79 -21.09 3.54
CA GLY A 102 -5.34 -21.23 3.31
C GLY A 102 -4.68 -19.98 2.76
N VAL A 103 -5.21 -18.80 3.10
CA VAL A 103 -4.64 -17.51 2.69
C VAL A 103 -3.39 -17.22 3.51
N ASP A 104 -2.34 -16.72 2.86
CA ASP A 104 -1.21 -16.12 3.57
C ASP A 104 -1.55 -14.66 3.91
N VAL A 105 -1.51 -14.28 5.18
CA VAL A 105 -1.77 -12.89 5.58
C VAL A 105 -0.50 -12.19 6.03
N ARG A 106 -0.21 -11.05 5.40
CA ARG A 106 0.89 -10.15 5.75
C ARG A 106 0.35 -9.00 6.60
N PHE A 107 0.63 -9.06 7.88
CA PHE A 107 0.30 -7.99 8.82
C PHE A 107 1.35 -6.89 8.75
N SER A 108 0.93 -5.70 8.32
CA SER A 108 1.80 -4.52 8.24
C SER A 108 1.85 -3.81 9.59
N ILE A 109 2.78 -4.19 10.43
CA ILE A 109 3.00 -3.69 11.78
C ILE A 109 4.41 -3.12 11.85
N ASP A 110 4.56 -1.81 12.09
CA ASP A 110 5.82 -1.08 11.96
C ASP A 110 6.31 -0.53 13.31
N GLY A 111 6.41 -1.39 14.28
CA GLY A 111 6.85 -1.11 15.65
C GLY A 111 6.22 -2.05 16.65
N LEU A 112 6.63 -1.97 17.90
CA LEU A 112 5.93 -2.57 19.04
C LEU A 112 4.80 -1.65 19.52
N GLU A 113 4.13 -1.99 20.61
CA GLU A 113 2.97 -1.27 21.13
C GLU A 113 3.21 0.24 21.29
N GLU A 114 4.39 0.60 21.81
CA GLU A 114 4.77 1.99 22.10
C GLU A 114 5.22 2.79 20.88
N THR A 115 5.47 2.15 19.72
CA THR A 115 6.00 2.84 18.51
C THR A 115 5.19 2.64 17.26
N ASN A 116 4.40 1.56 17.17
CA ASN A 116 3.60 1.28 15.98
C ASN A 116 2.67 2.46 15.60
N HIS A 117 2.07 3.11 16.60
CA HIS A 117 1.17 4.25 16.40
C HIS A 117 1.86 5.51 15.83
N LEU A 118 3.19 5.63 15.92
CA LEU A 118 3.94 6.76 15.37
C LEU A 118 3.88 6.79 13.84
N TYR A 119 3.71 5.62 13.22
CA TYR A 119 3.52 5.50 11.77
C TYR A 119 2.12 4.99 11.39
N ARG A 120 1.57 4.00 12.11
CA ARG A 120 0.25 3.41 11.84
C ARG A 120 -0.84 4.17 12.59
N HIS A 121 -1.10 5.40 12.18
CA HIS A 121 -2.12 6.26 12.79
C HIS A 121 -3.52 5.66 12.68
N ASP A 122 -4.31 5.84 13.73
CA ASP A 122 -5.69 5.34 13.87
C ASP A 122 -5.80 3.79 13.85
N VAL A 123 -4.71 3.09 14.17
CA VAL A 123 -4.64 1.63 14.28
C VAL A 123 -4.29 1.26 15.71
N GLU A 124 -5.15 0.51 16.37
CA GLU A 124 -5.00 0.12 17.77
C GLU A 124 -4.22 -1.20 17.89
N TRP A 125 -3.14 -1.20 18.66
CA TRP A 125 -2.27 -2.35 18.87
C TRP A 125 -3.03 -3.60 19.36
N ASN A 126 -3.84 -3.47 20.37
CA ASN A 126 -4.61 -4.59 20.94
C ASN A 126 -5.55 -5.22 19.92
N LYS A 127 -6.14 -4.42 19.02
CA LYS A 127 -6.96 -4.93 17.93
C LYS A 127 -6.17 -5.72 16.91
N ILE A 128 -4.94 -5.31 16.61
CA ILE A 128 -4.08 -6.08 15.71
C ILE A 128 -3.75 -7.43 16.34
N MET A 129 -3.28 -7.42 17.59
CA MET A 129 -2.86 -8.64 18.28
C MET A 129 -4.00 -9.64 18.46
N GLU A 130 -5.21 -9.14 18.73
CA GLU A 130 -6.42 -9.97 18.80
C GLU A 130 -6.72 -10.67 17.45
N ARG A 131 -6.60 -9.97 16.31
CA ARG A 131 -6.84 -10.55 14.98
C ARG A 131 -5.73 -11.51 14.56
N VAL A 132 -4.49 -11.19 14.91
CA VAL A 132 -3.34 -12.09 14.75
C VAL A 132 -3.61 -13.41 15.47
N ASP A 133 -4.06 -13.32 16.74
CA ASP A 133 -4.39 -14.50 17.55
C ASP A 133 -5.51 -15.33 16.91
N TRP A 134 -6.63 -14.72 16.49
CA TRP A 134 -7.73 -15.41 15.85
C TRP A 134 -7.28 -16.14 14.57
N PHE A 135 -6.45 -15.47 13.76
CA PHE A 135 -6.00 -16.00 12.49
C PHE A 135 -5.02 -17.16 12.67
N ILE A 136 -4.01 -16.99 13.52
CA ILE A 136 -2.97 -18.01 13.77
C ILE A 136 -3.59 -19.25 14.47
N ASN A 137 -4.44 -19.05 15.49
CA ASN A 137 -5.09 -20.15 16.18
C ASN A 137 -6.09 -20.92 15.30
N ALA A 138 -6.60 -20.32 14.24
CA ALA A 138 -7.38 -21.01 13.22
C ALA A 138 -6.51 -21.74 12.17
N GLY A 139 -5.19 -21.79 12.33
CA GLY A 139 -4.24 -22.43 11.42
C GLY A 139 -3.78 -21.55 10.27
N GLY A 140 -4.04 -20.25 10.32
CA GLY A 140 -3.63 -19.31 9.29
C GLY A 140 -2.14 -19.03 9.27
N LYS A 141 -1.56 -18.86 8.07
CA LYS A 141 -0.16 -18.54 7.87
C LYS A 141 0.03 -17.02 7.90
N ALA A 142 0.46 -16.49 9.05
CA ALA A 142 0.71 -15.08 9.27
C ALA A 142 2.17 -14.71 9.00
N VAL A 143 2.39 -13.58 8.34
CA VAL A 143 3.69 -12.96 8.14
C VAL A 143 3.66 -11.57 8.79
N TRP A 144 4.63 -11.27 9.64
CA TRP A 144 4.79 -9.93 10.17
C TRP A 144 5.68 -9.12 9.24
N LYS A 145 5.14 -8.09 8.58
CA LYS A 145 5.88 -7.18 7.71
C LYS A 145 6.18 -5.89 8.47
N TRP A 146 7.46 -5.57 8.60
CA TRP A 146 7.97 -4.43 9.35
C TRP A 146 8.74 -3.49 8.45
N VAL A 147 8.31 -2.25 8.30
CA VAL A 147 9.06 -1.19 7.60
C VAL A 147 9.92 -0.46 8.62
N VAL A 148 11.22 -0.34 8.30
CA VAL A 148 12.22 0.25 9.21
C VAL A 148 12.21 1.78 9.13
N PHE A 149 12.16 2.41 10.29
CA PHE A 149 12.30 3.85 10.50
C PHE A 149 13.21 4.13 11.69
N LYS A 150 13.66 5.38 11.86
CA LYS A 150 14.51 5.79 12.98
C LYS A 150 13.86 5.52 14.36
N HIS A 151 12.54 5.61 14.45
CA HIS A 151 11.82 5.41 15.71
C HIS A 151 11.60 3.94 16.10
N ASN A 152 11.77 3.00 15.17
CA ASN A 152 11.46 1.58 15.41
C ASN A 152 12.62 0.60 15.13
N HIS A 153 13.75 1.05 14.52
CA HIS A 153 14.84 0.16 14.13
C HIS A 153 15.47 -0.59 15.30
N HIS A 154 15.52 0.04 16.47
CA HIS A 154 16.09 -0.56 17.69
C HIS A 154 15.23 -1.69 18.26
N GLN A 155 13.98 -1.83 17.84
CA GLN A 155 13.04 -2.85 18.31
C GLN A 155 12.96 -4.09 17.39
N ILE A 156 13.72 -4.15 16.30
CA ILE A 156 13.61 -5.22 15.29
C ILE A 156 13.82 -6.59 15.91
N GLU A 157 14.84 -6.76 16.76
CA GLU A 157 15.14 -8.06 17.35
C GLU A 157 14.09 -8.48 18.39
N GLU A 158 13.57 -7.54 19.17
CA GLU A 158 12.46 -7.80 20.08
C GLU A 158 11.18 -8.16 19.31
N GLY A 159 10.87 -7.43 18.22
CA GLY A 159 9.76 -7.75 17.33
C GLY A 159 9.88 -9.14 16.70
N ARG A 160 11.10 -9.54 16.31
CA ARG A 160 11.39 -10.88 15.78
C ARG A 160 11.12 -11.99 16.81
N LEU A 161 11.54 -11.77 18.06
CA LEU A 161 11.28 -12.71 19.14
C LEU A 161 9.78 -12.79 19.46
N MET A 162 9.10 -11.65 19.51
CA MET A 162 7.66 -11.60 19.72
C MET A 162 6.90 -12.30 18.59
N ALA A 163 7.27 -12.07 17.33
CA ALA A 163 6.66 -12.73 16.18
C ALA A 163 6.76 -14.26 16.29
N LYS A 164 7.93 -14.76 16.70
CA LYS A 164 8.14 -16.20 16.93
C LYS A 164 7.25 -16.73 18.08
N GLN A 165 7.14 -16.00 19.17
CA GLN A 165 6.32 -16.39 20.32
C GLN A 165 4.82 -16.41 19.98
N LEU A 166 4.37 -15.48 19.14
CA LEU A 166 2.97 -15.37 18.68
C LEU A 166 2.65 -16.40 17.57
N GLY A 167 3.64 -17.11 17.01
CA GLY A 167 3.42 -18.12 15.99
C GLY A 167 3.38 -17.59 14.55
N PHE A 168 3.93 -16.41 14.28
CA PHE A 168 4.10 -15.96 12.90
C PHE A 168 5.03 -16.90 12.11
N ALA A 169 4.69 -17.17 10.87
CA ALA A 169 5.47 -18.00 9.97
C ALA A 169 6.79 -17.32 9.54
N SER A 170 6.79 -15.99 9.41
CA SER A 170 7.99 -15.18 9.17
C SER A 170 7.86 -13.77 9.72
N PHE A 171 9.01 -13.11 9.88
CA PHE A 171 9.15 -11.70 10.23
C PHE A 171 10.00 -11.03 9.16
N ASP A 172 9.34 -10.29 8.28
CA ASP A 172 9.93 -9.70 7.09
C ASP A 172 10.27 -8.22 7.35
N VAL A 173 11.56 -7.94 7.46
CA VAL A 173 12.07 -6.57 7.62
C VAL A 173 12.25 -5.93 6.25
N VAL A 174 11.65 -4.76 6.08
CA VAL A 174 11.66 -4.03 4.82
C VAL A 174 12.35 -2.68 5.04
N ASP A 175 13.55 -2.56 4.50
CA ASP A 175 14.31 -1.33 4.48
C ASP A 175 14.29 -0.74 3.07
N HIS A 176 13.28 0.05 2.77
CA HIS A 176 13.09 0.61 1.44
C HIS A 176 13.77 1.97 1.23
N GLY A 177 14.45 2.50 2.25
CA GLY A 177 14.84 3.91 2.21
C GLY A 177 13.64 4.82 1.95
N ARG A 178 12.45 4.45 2.47
CA ARG A 178 11.22 5.24 2.28
C ARG A 178 11.49 6.67 2.67
N ASN A 179 11.05 7.57 1.80
CA ASN A 179 11.17 9.00 2.02
C ASN A 179 10.70 9.36 3.43
N TYR A 180 11.43 10.23 4.07
CA TYR A 180 11.02 10.86 5.31
C TYR A 180 9.99 11.97 5.03
N GLY A 181 9.25 12.34 6.04
CA GLY A 181 8.27 13.42 5.91
C GLY A 181 7.66 13.82 7.24
N PRO A 182 7.01 14.99 7.26
CA PRO A 182 6.26 15.42 8.42
C PRO A 182 5.06 14.48 8.66
N VAL A 183 4.62 14.44 9.90
CA VAL A 183 3.40 13.75 10.31
C VAL A 183 2.42 14.79 10.82
N SER A 184 1.18 14.78 10.32
CA SER A 184 0.15 15.70 10.74
C SER A 184 -0.99 15.02 11.50
N ASP A 185 -1.60 15.80 12.39
CA ASP A 185 -2.85 15.44 13.05
C ASP A 185 -4.07 15.57 12.10
N LYS A 186 -5.28 15.31 12.61
CA LYS A 186 -6.53 15.42 11.87
C LYS A 186 -6.88 16.86 11.48
N GLN A 187 -6.26 17.84 12.09
CA GLN A 187 -6.40 19.26 11.81
C GLN A 187 -5.36 19.77 10.80
N GLY A 188 -4.36 18.94 10.46
CA GLY A 188 -3.28 19.27 9.54
C GLY A 188 -2.07 19.94 10.20
N ASN A 189 -2.00 19.97 11.55
CA ASN A 189 -0.82 20.48 12.26
C ASN A 189 0.28 19.42 12.27
N ILE A 190 1.53 19.82 12.03
CA ILE A 190 2.67 18.92 12.08
C ILE A 190 2.96 18.59 13.55
N THR A 191 2.96 17.30 13.90
CA THR A 191 3.19 16.80 15.25
C THR A 191 4.60 16.26 15.45
N HIS A 192 5.15 15.56 14.45
CA HIS A 192 6.50 15.01 14.47
C HIS A 192 6.99 14.69 13.04
N TRP A 193 8.11 13.99 12.92
CA TRP A 193 8.70 13.58 11.64
C TRP A 193 8.98 12.08 11.63
N ILE A 194 8.65 11.41 10.53
CA ILE A 194 9.18 10.10 10.23
C ILE A 194 10.53 10.29 9.56
N LEU A 195 11.56 9.65 10.09
CA LEU A 195 12.93 9.73 9.61
C LEU A 195 13.42 8.34 9.19
N PRO A 196 14.28 8.22 8.16
CA PRO A 196 14.96 6.98 7.84
C PRO A 196 15.92 6.61 8.97
N HIS A 197 16.19 5.31 9.16
CA HIS A 197 17.01 4.84 10.27
C HIS A 197 18.52 5.08 10.07
N ASN A 198 18.95 5.15 8.82
CA ASN A 198 20.35 5.21 8.39
C ASN A 198 20.85 6.62 8.04
N GLU A 199 20.03 7.63 8.20
CA GLU A 199 20.43 9.02 7.91
C GLU A 199 20.38 9.89 9.17
N ASP A 200 21.50 10.58 9.44
CA ASP A 200 21.56 11.64 10.47
C ASP A 200 20.95 12.97 10.00
N LYS A 201 20.38 12.97 8.79
CA LYS A 201 19.73 14.18 8.27
C LYS A 201 18.45 14.44 9.06
N GLY A 202 18.47 15.55 9.76
CA GLY A 202 17.26 16.12 10.34
C GLY A 202 16.23 16.50 9.26
N PRO A 203 15.05 16.93 9.65
CA PRO A 203 14.04 17.42 8.73
C PRO A 203 14.60 18.56 7.88
N ASP A 204 14.26 18.57 6.58
CA ASP A 204 14.65 19.64 5.66
C ASP A 204 14.29 21.01 6.27
N PRO A 205 15.26 21.92 6.45
CA PRO A 205 15.00 23.24 7.01
C PRO A 205 13.91 24.01 6.26
N ALA A 206 13.75 23.80 4.96
CA ALA A 206 12.70 24.41 4.15
C ALA A 206 11.30 23.98 4.59
N TRP A 207 11.16 22.78 5.17
CA TRP A 207 9.92 22.29 5.74
C TRP A 207 9.69 22.75 7.19
N VAL A 208 10.78 22.95 7.93
CA VAL A 208 10.75 23.33 9.36
C VAL A 208 10.51 24.83 9.54
N SER A 209 11.00 25.64 8.60
CA SER A 209 10.94 27.12 8.71
C SER A 209 9.53 27.71 8.52
N GLY A 210 8.57 26.92 8.07
CA GLY A 210 7.18 27.36 7.94
C GLY A 210 6.30 26.67 8.98
N ARG A 211 5.65 27.42 9.84
CA ARG A 211 4.44 27.00 10.58
C ARG A 211 3.30 26.67 9.61
N THR A 212 3.60 25.88 8.56
CA THR A 212 2.69 25.68 7.46
C THR A 212 1.77 24.53 7.82
N ASN A 213 0.53 24.84 8.06
CA ASN A 213 -0.55 23.85 8.19
C ASN A 213 -0.66 23.04 6.91
N MET A 214 -0.71 21.71 7.01
CA MET A 214 -0.81 20.81 5.84
C MET A 214 -2.06 21.04 5.00
N LYS A 215 -3.14 21.49 5.62
CA LYS A 215 -4.37 21.88 4.91
C LYS A 215 -4.12 23.02 3.92
N GLU A 216 -3.39 24.05 4.33
CA GLU A 216 -3.03 25.18 3.46
C GLU A 216 -2.10 24.76 2.31
N LYS A 217 -1.15 23.85 2.58
CA LYS A 217 -0.29 23.28 1.54
C LYS A 217 -1.09 22.50 0.51
N ILE A 218 -2.08 21.73 0.95
CA ILE A 218 -2.94 20.93 0.08
C ILE A 218 -3.79 21.80 -0.82
N GLU A 219 -4.35 22.89 -0.29
CA GLU A 219 -5.13 23.82 -1.11
C GLU A 219 -4.25 24.47 -2.19
N ARG A 220 -3.02 24.86 -1.88
CA ARG A 220 -2.03 25.31 -2.88
C ARG A 220 -1.70 24.22 -3.91
N TYR A 221 -1.63 22.97 -3.47
CA TYR A 221 -1.34 21.82 -4.31
C TYR A 221 -2.43 21.51 -5.34
N LYS A 222 -3.68 21.76 -4.99
CA LYS A 222 -4.82 21.62 -5.91
C LYS A 222 -4.75 22.63 -7.05
N THR A 223 -4.11 23.79 -6.81
CA THR A 223 -4.01 24.88 -7.78
C THR A 223 -2.71 24.86 -8.59
N ASP A 224 -1.63 24.23 -8.09
CA ASP A 224 -0.28 24.30 -8.68
C ASP A 224 0.27 22.91 -9.02
N HIS A 225 -0.52 22.12 -9.74
CA HIS A 225 -0.27 20.70 -10.02
C HIS A 225 0.91 20.44 -10.97
N ASP A 226 1.32 21.42 -11.77
CA ASP A 226 2.37 21.27 -12.77
C ASP A 226 3.80 21.28 -12.19
N ASN A 227 4.00 21.85 -11.01
CA ASN A 227 5.32 22.01 -10.40
C ASN A 227 5.84 20.78 -9.64
N PHE A 228 5.01 19.79 -9.33
CA PHE A 228 5.45 18.60 -8.60
C PHE A 228 6.25 17.60 -9.45
N LEU A 229 6.25 17.76 -10.76
CA LEU A 229 6.87 16.84 -11.70
C LEU A 229 7.98 17.53 -12.52
N ASN A 230 8.85 18.32 -11.90
CA ASN A 230 10.08 18.78 -12.52
C ASN A 230 11.04 17.61 -12.74
N TYR A 231 10.69 16.72 -13.68
CA TYR A 231 11.60 15.71 -14.21
C TYR A 231 12.48 16.34 -15.27
N GLN A 232 13.77 16.21 -15.04
CA GLN A 232 14.78 16.56 -16.04
C GLN A 232 14.50 15.74 -17.31
N ASN A 233 14.76 16.33 -18.49
CA ASN A 233 14.76 15.67 -19.81
C ASN A 233 15.83 14.57 -19.87
N LYS A 234 15.62 13.46 -19.14
CA LYS A 234 16.54 12.33 -19.04
C LYS A 234 15.92 11.11 -19.75
N ILE A 235 16.74 10.33 -20.40
CA ILE A 235 16.35 9.02 -20.93
C ILE A 235 16.52 8.01 -19.78
N TYR A 236 15.52 7.19 -19.55
CA TYR A 236 15.51 6.16 -18.52
C TYR A 236 15.53 4.78 -19.14
N HIS A 237 16.26 3.86 -18.52
CA HIS A 237 16.09 2.43 -18.77
C HIS A 237 14.95 1.91 -17.90
N ILE A 238 13.89 1.35 -18.51
CA ILE A 238 12.73 0.86 -17.80
C ILE A 238 12.80 -0.66 -17.68
N THR A 239 12.87 -1.17 -16.45
CA THR A 239 12.66 -2.59 -16.16
C THR A 239 11.26 -2.75 -15.58
N CYS A 240 10.33 -3.22 -16.40
CA CYS A 240 8.92 -3.23 -16.06
C CYS A 240 8.54 -4.45 -15.24
N GLU A 241 8.09 -4.26 -14.01
CA GLU A 241 7.61 -5.34 -13.13
C GLU A 241 6.44 -6.12 -13.75
N HIS A 242 5.57 -5.47 -14.54
CA HIS A 242 4.50 -6.18 -15.25
C HIS A 242 5.05 -7.24 -16.22
N GLU A 243 6.16 -6.95 -16.91
CA GLU A 243 6.78 -7.90 -17.83
C GLU A 243 7.63 -8.93 -17.10
N THR A 244 8.47 -8.50 -16.15
CA THR A 244 9.39 -9.41 -15.42
C THR A 244 8.65 -10.40 -14.55
N ASP A 245 7.63 -9.95 -13.83
CA ASP A 245 6.89 -10.77 -12.85
C ASP A 245 5.61 -11.37 -13.45
N ASN A 246 5.31 -11.03 -14.73
CA ASN A 246 4.05 -11.39 -15.37
C ASN A 246 2.84 -11.02 -14.49
N SER A 247 2.88 -9.83 -13.89
CA SER A 247 1.85 -9.32 -12.99
C SER A 247 0.89 -8.38 -13.72
N THR A 248 -0.34 -8.29 -13.22
CA THR A 248 -1.37 -7.35 -13.74
C THR A 248 -2.14 -6.80 -12.55
N TYR A 249 -2.53 -5.53 -12.63
CA TYR A 249 -3.26 -4.84 -11.58
C TYR A 249 -4.75 -4.75 -11.90
N ILE A 250 -5.57 -5.01 -10.89
CA ILE A 250 -7.02 -4.83 -10.91
C ILE A 250 -7.36 -3.82 -9.81
N SER A 251 -7.90 -2.68 -10.20
CA SER A 251 -8.32 -1.63 -9.25
C SER A 251 -9.67 -1.95 -8.59
N ALA A 252 -10.00 -1.26 -7.52
CA ALA A 252 -11.24 -1.49 -6.75
C ALA A 252 -12.53 -1.18 -7.53
N ASP A 253 -12.45 -0.47 -8.64
CA ASP A 253 -13.55 -0.24 -9.58
C ASP A 253 -13.54 -1.23 -10.77
N GLY A 254 -12.68 -2.25 -10.73
CA GLY A 254 -12.62 -3.33 -11.72
C GLY A 254 -11.87 -2.98 -13.00
N ILE A 255 -11.04 -1.93 -13.02
CA ILE A 255 -10.21 -1.60 -14.18
C ILE A 255 -8.93 -2.43 -14.16
N ILE A 256 -8.65 -3.09 -15.28
CA ILE A 256 -7.44 -3.89 -15.49
C ILE A 256 -6.35 -3.02 -16.10
N SER A 257 -5.19 -2.98 -15.45
CA SER A 257 -4.05 -2.13 -15.82
C SER A 257 -2.74 -2.92 -15.80
N PRO A 258 -1.69 -2.48 -16.51
CA PRO A 258 -0.41 -3.18 -16.49
C PRO A 258 0.17 -3.33 -15.09
N CYS A 259 0.12 -2.28 -14.28
CA CYS A 259 0.63 -2.29 -12.92
C CYS A 259 -0.13 -1.29 -12.04
N CYS A 260 0.07 -1.38 -10.74
CA CYS A 260 -0.58 -0.50 -9.77
C CYS A 260 -0.19 0.99 -9.92
N TYR A 261 1.00 1.29 -10.40
CA TYR A 261 1.42 2.67 -10.65
C TYR A 261 0.65 3.32 -11.80
N GLN A 262 0.28 2.54 -12.83
CA GLN A 262 -0.50 3.01 -13.98
C GLN A 262 -2.01 2.94 -13.75
N GLY A 263 -2.46 2.01 -12.91
CA GLY A 263 -3.86 1.69 -12.71
C GLY A 263 -4.51 2.28 -11.46
N ALA A 264 -3.72 2.73 -10.49
CA ALA A 264 -4.27 3.32 -9.27
C ALA A 264 -5.09 4.58 -9.62
N ASN A 265 -6.29 4.66 -9.06
CA ASN A 265 -7.21 5.77 -9.28
C ASN A 265 -6.78 7.00 -8.46
N LEU A 266 -5.77 7.70 -8.95
CA LEU A 266 -5.24 8.91 -8.33
C LEU A 266 -5.86 10.17 -8.95
N PRO A 267 -6.09 11.24 -8.19
CA PRO A 267 -6.61 12.49 -8.70
C PRO A 267 -5.75 13.03 -9.84
N ASN A 268 -6.40 13.55 -10.87
CA ASN A 268 -5.76 14.20 -12.02
C ASN A 268 -4.70 13.36 -12.74
N ARG A 269 -4.73 12.03 -12.56
CA ARG A 269 -3.80 11.11 -13.19
C ARG A 269 -4.55 10.18 -14.14
N PRO A 270 -4.36 10.29 -15.46
CA PRO A 270 -5.00 9.39 -16.41
C PRO A 270 -4.47 7.97 -16.19
N ARG A 271 -5.38 7.03 -15.92
CA ARG A 271 -5.05 5.61 -15.82
C ARG A 271 -4.76 5.03 -17.20
N LYS A 272 -3.84 4.06 -17.24
CA LYS A 272 -3.57 3.26 -18.43
C LYS A 272 -4.19 1.87 -18.25
N VAL A 273 -5.09 1.52 -19.15
CA VAL A 273 -5.68 0.18 -19.18
C VAL A 273 -4.74 -0.80 -19.89
N LEU A 274 -4.92 -2.08 -19.63
CA LEU A 274 -3.99 -3.12 -20.09
C LEU A 274 -3.79 -3.11 -21.62
N ASN A 275 -4.81 -2.87 -22.41
CA ASN A 275 -4.72 -2.81 -23.87
C ASN A 275 -3.92 -1.61 -24.42
N GLN A 276 -3.56 -0.64 -23.57
CA GLN A 276 -2.72 0.50 -23.91
C GLN A 276 -1.24 0.28 -23.56
N PHE A 277 -0.88 -0.92 -23.06
CA PHE A 277 0.47 -1.18 -22.57
C PHE A 277 1.55 -1.06 -23.64
N ASP A 278 1.29 -1.58 -24.85
CA ASP A 278 2.24 -1.50 -25.95
C ASP A 278 2.49 -0.06 -26.43
N GLU A 279 1.46 0.78 -26.42
CA GLU A 279 1.63 2.22 -26.69
C GLU A 279 2.44 2.91 -25.60
N LEU A 280 2.25 2.52 -24.34
CA LEU A 280 3.03 3.03 -23.23
C LEU A 280 4.52 2.69 -23.39
N LYS A 281 4.84 1.46 -23.80
CA LYS A 281 6.23 1.01 -24.02
C LYS A 281 6.98 1.82 -25.09
N LYS A 282 6.29 2.28 -26.12
CA LYS A 282 6.90 3.11 -27.19
C LYS A 282 7.52 4.41 -26.65
N THR A 283 7.11 4.87 -25.46
CA THR A 283 7.63 6.10 -24.85
C THR A 283 8.90 5.88 -24.01
N TRP A 284 9.24 4.63 -23.63
CA TRP A 284 10.26 4.35 -22.61
C TRP A 284 11.67 4.80 -22.97
N SER A 285 12.05 4.71 -24.25
CA SER A 285 13.39 5.12 -24.73
C SER A 285 13.43 6.54 -25.29
N THR A 286 12.45 7.38 -24.97
CA THR A 286 12.36 8.75 -25.47
C THR A 286 12.41 9.77 -24.33
N LYS A 287 12.73 11.05 -24.67
CA LYS A 287 12.62 12.15 -23.71
C LYS A 287 11.18 12.39 -23.20
N ASN A 288 10.19 11.84 -23.91
CA ASN A 288 8.78 11.85 -23.55
C ASN A 288 8.38 10.58 -22.78
N CYS A 289 9.33 9.87 -22.19
CA CYS A 289 9.06 8.68 -21.40
C CYS A 289 7.95 8.99 -20.38
N ASN A 290 7.03 8.03 -20.24
CA ASN A 290 5.97 8.16 -19.24
C ASN A 290 6.60 8.35 -17.87
N LYS A 291 6.35 9.52 -17.28
CA LYS A 291 6.96 9.94 -15.99
C LYS A 291 6.76 8.92 -14.88
N ILE A 292 5.63 8.22 -14.91
CA ILE A 292 5.29 7.20 -13.92
C ILE A 292 6.21 6.00 -14.03
N CYS A 293 6.42 5.48 -15.24
CA CYS A 293 7.35 4.36 -15.47
C CYS A 293 8.78 4.76 -15.11
N ALA A 294 9.20 5.96 -15.47
CA ALA A 294 10.51 6.48 -15.12
C ALA A 294 10.74 6.58 -13.61
N GLN A 295 9.72 7.00 -12.85
CA GLN A 295 9.80 7.12 -11.39
C GLN A 295 9.78 5.79 -10.65
N SER A 296 9.04 4.82 -11.17
CA SER A 296 8.77 3.55 -10.46
C SER A 296 9.72 2.44 -10.86
N CYS A 297 10.12 2.41 -12.13
CA CYS A 297 10.87 1.31 -12.75
C CYS A 297 12.07 1.79 -13.57
N GLY A 298 12.36 3.09 -13.61
CA GLY A 298 13.47 3.66 -14.37
C GLY A 298 14.77 3.68 -13.57
N SER A 299 15.91 3.41 -14.24
CA SER A 299 17.26 3.51 -13.73
C SER A 299 18.08 4.58 -14.47
#